data_99ff69712b05d790983efef376139cca
#
_entry.id   99ff69712b05d790983efef376139cca
#
_cell.length_a   1.000
_cell.length_b   1.000
_cell.length_c   1.000
_cell.angle_alpha   90.00
_cell.angle_beta   90.00
_cell.angle_gamma   90.00
#
_symmetry.space_group_name_H-M   'P 1'
#
loop_
_entity.id
_entity.type
_entity.pdbx_description
1 polymer ?
#
loop_
_entity_poly.entity_id
_entity_poly.type
_entity_poly.pdbx_seq_one_letter_code
_entity_poly.pdbx_strand_id
1 'polypeptide(L)'
;YQNSLIPGFGNSIKITINQNDIKYLLFMFVFVRLISRGIEVTVAFYNDVVKSKMNRDLDIGNRSTNLKRGHRISLAIHSYLEFVFLFSILYYLKPHYISGILPASILIDGYLDYLLYSGSVSAFNISFDIVNLKPLGKFLHTLQVFLSVNLIVLSVATYLGIKDEMNEYEKADWEEEQRKQNES
;
A
#
# COMPACT_ATOMS: atom_id res chain seq x y z
N TYR A 1 6.82 22.21 -25.80
CA TYR A 1 5.57 22.15 -26.60
C TYR A 1 5.76 21.12 -27.72
N GLN A 2 5.16 19.95 -27.58
CA GLN A 2 5.09 18.98 -28.70
C GLN A 2 3.69 19.09 -29.32
N ASN A 3 3.62 19.57 -30.55
CA ASN A 3 2.40 19.54 -31.35
C ASN A 3 2.33 18.18 -32.03
N SER A 4 1.44 17.30 -31.59
CA SER A 4 1.09 16.09 -32.35
C SER A 4 -0.13 16.39 -33.21
N LEU A 5 0.06 16.38 -34.53
CA LEU A 5 -1.01 16.49 -35.53
C LEU A 5 -1.56 15.09 -35.80
N ILE A 6 -2.83 14.86 -35.49
CA ILE A 6 -3.56 13.65 -35.92
C ILE A 6 -4.33 14.01 -37.17
N PRO A 7 -4.02 13.47 -38.36
CA PRO A 7 -4.76 13.73 -39.57
C PRO A 7 -6.01 12.86 -39.60
N GLY A 8 -7.16 13.49 -39.56
CA GLY A 8 -8.46 12.81 -39.73
C GLY A 8 -9.58 13.80 -39.91
N PHE A 9 -10.16 13.79 -41.12
CA PHE A 9 -11.38 14.51 -41.52
C PHE A 9 -11.39 16.04 -41.31
N GLY A 10 -10.70 16.79 -42.20
CA GLY A 10 -11.03 18.19 -42.50
C GLY A 10 -10.81 19.25 -41.40
N ASN A 11 -10.76 18.88 -40.14
CA ASN A 11 -10.47 19.77 -39.00
C ASN A 11 -9.34 19.20 -38.17
N SER A 12 -8.16 19.81 -38.22
CA SER A 12 -7.03 19.47 -37.34
C SER A 12 -7.36 19.88 -35.91
N ILE A 13 -7.70 18.93 -35.06
CA ILE A 13 -7.85 19.18 -33.61
C ILE A 13 -6.46 19.31 -33.03
N LYS A 14 -6.04 20.53 -32.75
CA LYS A 14 -4.83 20.80 -31.96
C LYS A 14 -5.09 20.47 -30.49
N ILE A 15 -4.68 19.30 -30.04
CA ILE A 15 -4.71 18.95 -28.62
C ILE A 15 -3.44 19.52 -27.98
N THR A 16 -3.55 20.65 -27.31
CA THR A 16 -2.46 21.22 -26.50
C THR A 16 -2.57 20.61 -25.10
N ILE A 17 -1.79 19.56 -24.82
CA ILE A 17 -1.73 18.94 -23.49
C ILE A 17 -0.81 19.80 -22.61
N ASN A 18 -1.37 20.40 -21.56
CA ASN A 18 -0.61 21.13 -20.57
C ASN A 18 0.11 20.15 -19.62
N GLN A 19 1.35 20.45 -19.24
CA GLN A 19 2.12 19.64 -18.29
C GLN A 19 1.38 19.44 -16.95
N ASN A 20 0.60 20.41 -16.51
CA ASN A 20 -0.21 20.32 -15.30
C ASN A 20 -1.36 19.32 -15.42
N ASP A 21 -1.97 19.19 -16.62
CA ASP A 21 -3.04 18.24 -16.87
C ASP A 21 -2.51 16.80 -16.83
N ILE A 22 -1.29 16.58 -17.35
CA ILE A 22 -0.61 15.29 -17.25
C ILE A 22 -0.33 14.93 -15.79
N LYS A 23 0.21 15.87 -15.00
CA LYS A 23 0.46 15.65 -13.57
C LYS A 23 -0.83 15.34 -12.81
N TYR A 24 -1.92 16.03 -13.12
CA TYR A 24 -3.23 15.77 -12.50
C TYR A 24 -3.76 14.39 -12.86
N LEU A 25 -3.68 13.99 -14.13
CA LEU A 25 -4.10 12.67 -14.59
C LEU A 25 -3.27 11.56 -13.93
N LEU A 26 -1.95 11.71 -13.85
CA LEU A 26 -1.06 10.79 -13.16
C LEU A 26 -1.39 10.72 -11.65
N PHE A 27 -1.64 11.86 -11.01
CA PHE A 27 -2.05 11.90 -9.61
C PHE A 27 -3.33 11.09 -9.39
N MET A 28 -4.36 11.28 -10.21
CA MET A 28 -5.62 10.55 -10.11
C MET A 28 -5.42 9.06 -10.33
N PHE A 29 -4.60 8.67 -11.31
CA PHE A 29 -4.27 7.27 -11.58
C PHE A 29 -3.58 6.60 -10.38
N VAL A 30 -2.54 7.24 -9.83
CA VAL A 30 -1.83 6.72 -8.65
C VAL A 30 -2.73 6.68 -7.43
N PHE A 31 -3.61 7.68 -7.25
CA PHE A 31 -4.58 7.71 -6.16
C PHE A 31 -5.59 6.55 -6.25
N VAL A 32 -6.16 6.30 -7.42
CA VAL A 32 -7.06 5.16 -7.64
C VAL A 32 -6.33 3.84 -7.38
N ARG A 33 -5.08 3.71 -7.86
CA ARG A 33 -4.25 2.52 -7.61
C ARG A 33 -3.98 2.33 -6.11
N LEU A 34 -3.70 3.39 -5.38
CA LEU A 34 -3.50 3.36 -3.93
C LEU A 34 -4.73 2.83 -3.19
N ILE A 35 -5.92 3.36 -3.52
CA ILE A 35 -7.18 2.92 -2.91
C ILE A 35 -7.46 1.45 -3.25
N SER A 36 -7.34 1.06 -4.51
CA SER A 36 -7.51 -0.34 -4.94
C SER A 36 -6.58 -1.27 -4.15
N ARG A 37 -5.30 -0.90 -4.06
CA ARG A 37 -4.31 -1.69 -3.32
C ARG A 37 -4.61 -1.77 -1.83
N GLY A 38 -5.07 -0.67 -1.23
CA GLY A 38 -5.50 -0.64 0.16
C GLY A 38 -6.63 -1.62 0.45
N ILE A 39 -7.63 -1.68 -0.43
CA ILE A 39 -8.74 -2.62 -0.33
C ILE A 39 -8.26 -4.06 -0.53
N GLU A 40 -7.49 -4.33 -1.59
CA GLU A 40 -6.94 -5.66 -1.89
C GLU A 40 -6.18 -6.25 -0.68
N VAL A 41 -5.25 -5.47 -0.13
CA VAL A 41 -4.44 -5.89 1.02
C VAL A 41 -5.31 -6.11 2.24
N THR A 42 -6.20 -5.19 2.56
CA THR A 42 -7.10 -5.32 3.73
C THR A 42 -7.98 -6.55 3.63
N VAL A 43 -8.60 -6.79 2.45
CA VAL A 43 -9.47 -7.95 2.23
C VAL A 43 -8.66 -9.26 2.27
N ALA A 44 -7.47 -9.28 1.65
CA ALA A 44 -6.60 -10.46 1.68
C ALA A 44 -6.23 -10.86 3.11
N PHE A 45 -5.75 -9.90 3.92
CA PHE A 45 -5.41 -10.16 5.32
C PHE A 45 -6.63 -10.52 6.17
N TYR A 46 -7.78 -9.85 5.95
CA TYR A 46 -9.02 -10.19 6.65
C TYR A 46 -9.42 -11.65 6.40
N ASN A 47 -9.42 -12.08 5.13
CA ASN A 47 -9.76 -13.45 4.77
C ASN A 47 -8.76 -14.47 5.34
N ASP A 48 -7.47 -14.13 5.28
CA ASP A 48 -6.41 -15.05 5.72
C ASP A 48 -6.35 -15.20 7.25
N VAL A 49 -6.58 -14.13 7.99
CA VAL A 49 -6.41 -14.13 9.47
C VAL A 49 -7.76 -14.28 10.17
N VAL A 50 -8.69 -13.36 9.92
CA VAL A 50 -9.93 -13.27 10.70
C VAL A 50 -10.91 -14.36 10.30
N LYS A 51 -11.18 -14.48 8.98
CA LYS A 51 -12.15 -15.43 8.47
C LYS A 51 -11.71 -16.88 8.67
N SER A 52 -10.42 -17.18 8.47
CA SER A 52 -9.88 -18.53 8.70
C SER A 52 -9.95 -18.92 10.16
N LYS A 53 -9.67 -18.00 11.09
CA LYS A 53 -9.80 -18.25 12.52
C LYS A 53 -11.25 -18.48 12.90
N MET A 54 -12.16 -17.62 12.46
CA MET A 54 -13.58 -17.74 12.72
C MET A 54 -14.15 -19.08 12.18
N ASN A 55 -13.72 -19.50 11.00
CA ASN A 55 -14.14 -20.78 10.43
C ASN A 55 -13.64 -21.97 11.26
N ARG A 56 -12.44 -21.91 11.82
CA ARG A 56 -11.92 -22.94 12.74
C ARG A 56 -12.75 -22.98 14.04
N ASP A 57 -12.96 -21.81 14.64
CA ASP A 57 -13.68 -21.71 15.91
C ASP A 57 -15.13 -22.20 15.79
N LEU A 58 -15.76 -22.00 14.62
CA LEU A 58 -17.15 -22.43 14.34
C LEU A 58 -17.24 -23.81 13.67
N ASP A 59 -16.13 -24.46 13.40
CA ASP A 59 -16.06 -25.76 12.71
C ASP A 59 -16.73 -25.80 11.32
N ILE A 60 -16.65 -24.69 10.58
CA ILE A 60 -17.28 -24.52 9.27
C ILE A 60 -16.27 -24.08 8.19
N GLY A 61 -16.54 -24.49 6.94
CA GLY A 61 -15.82 -23.99 5.77
C GLY A 61 -14.31 -24.30 5.71
N ASN A 62 -13.55 -23.47 4.97
CA ASN A 62 -12.09 -23.58 4.85
C ASN A 62 -11.41 -23.09 6.13
N ARG A 63 -10.73 -24.01 6.81
CA ARG A 63 -10.08 -23.77 8.11
C ARG A 63 -8.58 -23.52 7.99
N SER A 64 -7.97 -23.86 6.86
CA SER A 64 -6.55 -23.67 6.59
C SER A 64 -6.30 -22.53 5.63
N THR A 65 -5.14 -21.90 5.77
CA THR A 65 -4.67 -20.88 4.84
C THR A 65 -3.52 -21.48 4.02
N ASN A 66 -3.49 -21.18 2.72
CA ASN A 66 -2.46 -21.71 1.80
C ASN A 66 -1.11 -20.98 1.92
N LEU A 67 -0.99 -19.98 2.81
CA LEU A 67 0.20 -19.16 2.95
C LEU A 67 1.01 -19.56 4.18
N LYS A 68 2.28 -19.91 3.96
CA LYS A 68 3.26 -20.16 5.03
C LYS A 68 3.52 -18.85 5.80
N ARG A 69 3.88 -18.97 7.07
CA ARG A 69 4.14 -17.82 7.99
C ARG A 69 5.13 -16.81 7.40
N GLY A 70 6.26 -17.31 6.86
CA GLY A 70 7.28 -16.46 6.24
C GLY A 70 6.77 -15.68 5.03
N HIS A 71 5.91 -16.28 4.21
CA HIS A 71 5.31 -15.62 3.05
C HIS A 71 4.36 -14.49 3.46
N ARG A 72 3.63 -14.62 4.57
CA ARG A 72 2.75 -13.56 5.09
C ARG A 72 3.53 -12.34 5.56
N ILE A 73 4.62 -12.56 6.29
CA ILE A 73 5.50 -11.47 6.74
C ILE A 73 6.11 -10.77 5.52
N SER A 74 6.62 -11.52 4.57
CA SER A 74 7.17 -10.96 3.32
C SER A 74 6.13 -10.13 2.56
N LEU A 75 4.90 -10.65 2.42
CA LEU A 75 3.80 -9.94 1.76
C LEU A 75 3.44 -8.64 2.50
N ALA A 76 3.41 -8.65 3.83
CA ALA A 76 3.14 -7.47 4.63
C ALA A 76 4.20 -6.38 4.43
N ILE A 77 5.49 -6.77 4.45
CA ILE A 77 6.61 -5.86 4.21
C ILE A 77 6.53 -5.27 2.80
N HIS A 78 6.29 -6.10 1.77
CA HIS A 78 6.14 -5.61 0.40
C HIS A 78 4.97 -4.62 0.27
N SER A 79 3.83 -4.94 0.86
CA SER A 79 2.67 -4.05 0.83
C SER A 79 2.93 -2.73 1.57
N TYR A 80 3.66 -2.78 2.68
CA TYR A 80 4.07 -1.58 3.41
C TYR A 80 4.98 -0.67 2.56
N LEU A 81 6.01 -1.24 1.95
CA LEU A 81 6.90 -0.51 1.05
C LEU A 81 6.16 0.04 -0.17
N GLU A 82 5.25 -0.75 -0.77
CA GLU A 82 4.41 -0.30 -1.88
C GLU A 82 3.59 0.94 -1.50
N PHE A 83 2.98 0.98 -0.30
CA PHE A 83 2.28 2.17 0.18
C PHE A 83 3.20 3.36 0.37
N VAL A 84 4.37 3.17 0.96
CA VAL A 84 5.36 4.26 1.11
C VAL A 84 5.72 4.86 -0.26
N PHE A 85 5.95 4.02 -1.27
CA PHE A 85 6.24 4.48 -2.63
C PHE A 85 5.06 5.18 -3.29
N LEU A 86 3.85 4.62 -3.21
CA LEU A 86 2.65 5.21 -3.81
C LEU A 86 2.35 6.59 -3.20
N PHE A 87 2.43 6.74 -1.89
CA PHE A 87 2.26 8.04 -1.23
C PHE A 87 3.37 9.02 -1.59
N SER A 88 4.64 8.57 -1.68
CA SER A 88 5.73 9.44 -2.11
C SER A 88 5.51 10.00 -3.51
N ILE A 89 5.01 9.18 -4.43
CA ILE A 89 4.65 9.61 -5.79
C ILE A 89 3.49 10.62 -5.75
N LEU A 90 2.45 10.39 -4.94
CA LEU A 90 1.36 11.34 -4.79
C LEU A 90 1.83 12.69 -4.27
N TYR A 91 2.72 12.70 -3.27
CA TYR A 91 3.31 13.94 -2.75
C TYR A 91 4.20 14.65 -3.77
N TYR A 92 4.96 13.88 -4.56
CA TYR A 92 5.81 14.43 -5.62
C TYR A 92 5.00 15.06 -6.75
N LEU A 93 3.95 14.38 -7.20
CA LEU A 93 3.13 14.85 -8.33
C LEU A 93 2.41 16.15 -8.01
N LYS A 94 2.05 16.42 -6.77
CA LYS A 94 1.34 17.61 -6.27
C LYS A 94 0.91 18.59 -7.40
N PRO A 95 -0.21 18.32 -8.11
CA PRO A 95 -0.64 19.16 -9.21
C PRO A 95 -0.84 20.59 -8.74
N HIS A 96 -0.62 21.58 -9.59
CA HIS A 96 -0.78 22.99 -9.26
C HIS A 96 -2.16 23.34 -8.68
N TYR A 97 -3.20 22.64 -9.14
CA TYR A 97 -4.58 22.76 -8.65
C TYR A 97 -4.79 22.26 -7.22
N ILE A 98 -3.88 21.43 -6.72
CA ILE A 98 -3.95 20.81 -5.40
C ILE A 98 -2.79 21.34 -4.56
N SER A 99 -2.96 22.57 -4.04
CA SER A 99 -1.99 23.18 -3.13
C SER A 99 -2.21 22.72 -1.68
N GLY A 100 -1.17 22.72 -0.85
CA GLY A 100 -1.26 22.45 0.60
C GLY A 100 -1.44 20.98 0.95
N ILE A 101 -0.91 20.07 0.13
CA ILE A 101 -0.79 18.63 0.45
C ILE A 101 0.35 18.41 1.45
N LEU A 102 1.43 19.18 1.34
CA LEU A 102 2.60 19.09 2.20
C LEU A 102 2.68 20.27 3.15
N PRO A 103 3.24 20.09 4.34
CA PRO A 103 3.51 21.18 5.27
C PRO A 103 4.47 22.19 4.63
N ALA A 104 4.19 23.48 4.82
CA ALA A 104 5.03 24.56 4.27
C ALA A 104 6.43 24.61 4.88
N SER A 105 6.62 24.04 6.07
CA SER A 105 7.89 24.00 6.81
C SER A 105 8.89 22.98 6.26
N ILE A 106 8.48 22.08 5.37
CA ILE A 106 9.35 21.04 4.84
C ILE A 106 10.00 21.52 3.54
N LEU A 107 11.32 21.71 3.58
CA LEU A 107 12.12 21.95 2.40
C LEU A 107 12.36 20.61 1.71
N ILE A 108 11.89 20.49 0.48
CA ILE A 108 12.01 19.29 -0.35
C ILE A 108 12.63 19.68 -1.68
N ASP A 109 13.83 19.16 -1.94
CA ASP A 109 14.58 19.45 -3.15
C ASP A 109 14.54 18.34 -4.18
N GLY A 110 14.34 17.09 -3.76
CA GLY A 110 14.39 15.92 -4.64
C GLY A 110 13.35 14.84 -4.32
N TYR A 111 13.21 13.85 -5.22
CA TYR A 111 12.28 12.74 -5.02
C TYR A 111 12.58 11.92 -3.76
N LEU A 112 13.85 11.77 -3.39
CA LEU A 112 14.24 11.05 -2.17
C LEU A 112 13.67 11.69 -0.91
N ASP A 113 13.54 13.02 -0.88
CA ASP A 113 12.96 13.72 0.27
C ASP A 113 11.46 13.40 0.41
N TYR A 114 10.75 13.28 -0.73
CA TYR A 114 9.35 12.81 -0.71
C TYR A 114 9.24 11.37 -0.23
N LEU A 115 10.19 10.51 -0.59
CA LEU A 115 10.24 9.14 -0.13
C LEU A 115 10.50 9.05 1.37
N LEU A 116 11.49 9.79 1.87
CA LEU A 116 11.80 9.87 3.30
C LEU A 116 10.63 10.47 4.09
N TYR A 117 9.98 11.50 3.54
CA TYR A 117 8.79 12.09 4.14
C TYR A 117 7.65 11.07 4.25
N SER A 118 7.34 10.37 3.16
CA SER A 118 6.32 9.33 3.16
C SER A 118 6.66 8.20 4.14
N GLY A 119 7.91 7.74 4.17
CA GLY A 119 8.39 6.76 5.14
C GLY A 119 8.22 7.23 6.58
N SER A 120 8.54 8.49 6.87
CA SER A 120 8.38 9.11 8.20
C SER A 120 6.92 9.12 8.63
N VAL A 121 6.00 9.53 7.75
CA VAL A 121 4.55 9.52 8.05
C VAL A 121 4.06 8.10 8.30
N SER A 122 4.48 7.13 7.48
CA SER A 122 4.11 5.71 7.64
C SER A 122 4.67 5.09 8.93
N ALA A 123 5.81 5.58 9.42
CA ALA A 123 6.42 5.20 10.70
C ALA A 123 5.84 5.97 11.90
N PHE A 124 4.74 6.72 11.72
CA PHE A 124 4.10 7.55 12.76
C PHE A 124 4.98 8.67 13.32
N ASN A 125 6.07 9.00 12.66
CA ASN A 125 6.89 10.15 13.01
C ASN A 125 6.27 11.44 12.42
N ILE A 126 5.17 11.88 13.03
CA ILE A 126 4.40 13.04 12.59
C ILE A 126 4.82 14.23 13.43
N SER A 127 5.85 14.96 12.98
CA SER A 127 6.28 16.21 13.60
C SER A 127 6.13 17.40 12.62
N PHE A 128 4.94 17.57 12.05
CA PHE A 128 4.67 18.69 11.15
C PHE A 128 3.46 19.49 11.61
N ASP A 129 3.45 20.75 11.18
CA ASP A 129 2.35 21.68 11.48
C ASP A 129 1.09 21.33 10.65
N ILE A 130 0.19 20.56 11.28
CA ILE A 130 -1.08 20.12 10.68
C ILE A 130 -2.00 21.30 10.33
N VAL A 131 -1.83 22.45 10.99
CA VAL A 131 -2.69 23.63 10.81
C VAL A 131 -2.62 24.15 9.38
N ASN A 132 -1.44 24.11 8.78
CA ASN A 132 -1.18 24.63 7.43
C ASN A 132 -1.58 23.67 6.30
N LEU A 133 -2.01 22.46 6.61
CA LEU A 133 -2.47 21.50 5.60
C LEU A 133 -3.90 21.83 5.14
N LYS A 134 -4.10 21.81 3.82
CA LYS A 134 -5.44 21.86 3.24
C LYS A 134 -6.20 20.53 3.46
N PRO A 135 -7.53 20.50 3.31
CA PRO A 135 -8.34 19.31 3.57
C PRO A 135 -7.85 18.04 2.87
N LEU A 136 -7.44 18.14 1.61
CA LEU A 136 -6.90 17.00 0.85
C LEU A 136 -5.58 16.51 1.44
N GLY A 137 -4.69 17.41 1.86
CA GLY A 137 -3.45 17.03 2.54
C GLY A 137 -3.73 16.30 3.85
N LYS A 138 -4.63 16.82 4.67
CA LYS A 138 -5.08 16.15 5.91
C LYS A 138 -5.66 14.78 5.62
N PHE A 139 -6.49 14.65 4.60
CA PHE A 139 -7.06 13.37 4.18
C PHE A 139 -5.99 12.37 3.75
N LEU A 140 -5.03 12.76 2.90
CA LEU A 140 -3.96 11.86 2.44
C LEU A 140 -3.07 11.38 3.60
N HIS A 141 -2.71 12.27 4.53
CA HIS A 141 -1.93 11.88 5.70
C HIS A 141 -2.70 10.94 6.62
N THR A 142 -3.97 11.25 6.88
CA THR A 142 -4.84 10.37 7.69
C THR A 142 -5.00 9.00 7.02
N LEU A 143 -5.21 8.96 5.70
CA LEU A 143 -5.30 7.73 4.92
C LEU A 143 -4.00 6.93 4.99
N GLN A 144 -2.84 7.59 4.85
CA GLN A 144 -1.55 6.94 4.95
C GLN A 144 -1.31 6.31 6.32
N VAL A 145 -1.56 7.05 7.40
CA VAL A 145 -1.47 6.53 8.77
C VAL A 145 -2.42 5.35 8.96
N PHE A 146 -3.67 5.50 8.52
CA PHE A 146 -4.68 4.44 8.64
C PHE A 146 -4.25 3.15 7.92
N LEU A 147 -3.77 3.22 6.69
CA LEU A 147 -3.30 2.05 5.94
C LEU A 147 -2.06 1.43 6.58
N SER A 148 -1.14 2.25 7.10
CA SER A 148 0.06 1.77 7.80
C SER A 148 -0.29 1.05 9.11
N VAL A 149 -1.18 1.63 9.93
CA VAL A 149 -1.70 1.00 11.16
C VAL A 149 -2.37 -0.33 10.83
N ASN A 150 -3.25 -0.32 9.82
CA ASN A 150 -3.99 -1.50 9.42
C ASN A 150 -3.04 -2.65 9.04
N LEU A 151 -2.00 -2.38 8.24
CA LEU A 151 -0.99 -3.38 7.91
C LEU A 151 -0.22 -3.89 9.13
N ILE A 152 0.20 -3.01 10.03
CA ILE A 152 0.94 -3.40 11.23
C ILE A 152 0.05 -4.26 12.14
N VAL A 153 -1.17 -3.82 12.41
CA VAL A 153 -2.12 -4.55 13.26
C VAL A 153 -2.43 -5.92 12.68
N LEU A 154 -2.70 -6.00 11.38
CA LEU A 154 -2.97 -7.28 10.71
C LEU A 154 -1.74 -8.20 10.70
N SER A 155 -0.53 -7.65 10.52
CA SER A 155 0.72 -8.41 10.59
C SER A 155 0.97 -8.97 11.99
N VAL A 156 0.76 -8.15 13.03
CA VAL A 156 0.88 -8.57 14.44
C VAL A 156 -0.19 -9.59 14.79
N ALA A 157 -1.45 -9.39 14.36
CA ALA A 157 -2.53 -10.35 14.57
C ALA A 157 -2.23 -11.70 13.91
N THR A 158 -1.63 -11.68 12.71
CA THR A 158 -1.15 -12.89 12.03
C THR A 158 -0.08 -13.61 12.85
N TYR A 159 0.87 -12.86 13.42
CA TYR A 159 1.94 -13.42 14.23
C TYR A 159 1.42 -14.03 15.55
N LEU A 160 0.54 -13.31 16.25
CA LEU A 160 0.00 -13.73 17.55
C LEU A 160 -1.06 -14.84 17.42
N GLY A 161 -1.88 -14.81 16.36
CA GLY A 161 -2.98 -15.76 16.15
C GLY A 161 -2.55 -17.18 15.76
N ILE A 162 -1.25 -17.40 15.48
CA ILE A 162 -0.73 -18.68 14.96
C ILE A 162 -0.01 -19.47 16.08
N LYS A 163 -0.30 -19.21 17.33
CA LYS A 163 0.49 -19.80 18.42
C LYS A 163 0.38 -21.33 18.52
N ASP A 164 -0.63 -21.96 17.93
CA ASP A 164 -0.93 -23.33 18.35
C ASP A 164 -1.05 -24.40 17.25
N GLU A 165 -1.10 -24.07 15.96
CA GLU A 165 -1.19 -25.12 14.94
C GLU A 165 -0.42 -24.78 13.64
N MET A 166 0.50 -25.68 13.26
CA MET A 166 1.06 -25.71 11.91
C MET A 166 -0.07 -25.87 10.89
N ASN A 167 -0.05 -25.08 9.82
CA ASN A 167 -0.97 -25.32 8.72
C ASN A 167 -0.60 -26.64 8.01
N GLU A 168 -1.49 -27.21 7.22
CA GLU A 168 -1.27 -28.49 6.54
C GLU A 168 0.02 -28.52 5.70
N TYR A 169 0.40 -27.38 5.08
CA TYR A 169 1.63 -27.26 4.29
C TYR A 169 2.87 -27.22 5.17
N GLU A 170 2.82 -26.48 6.28
CA GLU A 170 3.93 -26.44 7.25
C GLU A 170 4.14 -27.79 7.92
N LYS A 171 3.05 -28.52 8.15
CA LYS A 171 3.11 -29.89 8.70
C LYS A 171 3.70 -30.87 7.69
N ALA A 172 3.31 -30.78 6.42
CA ALA A 172 3.87 -31.62 5.35
C ALA A 172 5.36 -31.35 5.15
N ASP A 173 5.80 -30.09 5.14
CA ASP A 173 7.22 -29.73 5.05
C ASP A 173 8.01 -30.27 6.25
N TRP A 174 7.46 -30.12 7.45
CA TRP A 174 8.08 -30.62 8.68
C TRP A 174 8.22 -32.16 8.65
N GLU A 175 7.18 -32.87 8.23
CA GLU A 175 7.21 -34.33 8.08
C GLU A 175 8.21 -34.78 7.01
N GLU A 176 8.39 -34.00 5.94
CA GLU A 176 9.40 -34.28 4.91
C GLU A 176 10.83 -34.04 5.42
N GLU A 177 11.06 -32.96 6.18
CA GLU A 177 12.35 -32.68 6.82
C GLU A 177 12.72 -33.78 7.83
N GLN A 178 11.76 -34.23 8.64
CA GLN A 178 11.98 -35.34 9.57
C GLN A 178 12.34 -36.66 8.84
N ARG A 179 11.69 -36.93 7.72
CA ARG A 179 12.06 -38.12 6.89
C ARG A 179 13.49 -38.02 6.38
N LYS A 180 13.89 -36.88 5.84
CA LYS A 180 15.26 -36.67 5.35
C LYS A 180 16.33 -36.82 6.42
N GLN A 181 16.02 -36.36 7.66
CA GLN A 181 16.93 -36.54 8.80
C GLN A 181 17.05 -37.99 9.27
N ASN A 182 15.98 -38.77 9.14
CA ASN A 182 16.00 -40.19 9.54
C ASN A 182 16.64 -41.10 8.49
N GLU A 183 16.80 -40.64 7.25
CA GLU A 183 17.43 -41.36 6.14
C GLU A 183 18.94 -41.05 5.99
N SER A 184 19.45 -40.07 6.72
CA SER A 184 20.88 -39.68 6.74
C SER A 184 21.63 -40.32 7.90
#